data_4c87d194ff5ca05b75d5ad4bacbc8439
#
_entry.id   4c87d194ff5ca05b75d5ad4bacbc8439
#
_cell.length_a   1.000
_cell.length_b   1.000
_cell.length_c   1.000
_cell.angle_alpha   90.00
_cell.angle_beta   90.00
_cell.angle_gamma   90.00
#
_symmetry.space_group_name_H-M   'P 1'
#
loop_
_entity.id
_entity.type
_entity.pdbx_description
1 polymer ?
#
loop_
_entity_poly.entity_id
_entity_poly.type
_entity_poly.pdbx_seq_one_letter_code
_entity_poly.pdbx_strand_id
1 'polypeptide(L)'
;MDISTLTSGALIRHPSRGLLLGTGPFRESAAPPDSGPAFYVNTFRLDDPQPWKIPSALHPIPEPESPTPPAPEILWTEPSPDAYAQVFAEMIEQIASGHLVKSVPATPQFGEMQPPHVPRELILRAVNGSPLHYPYAWWTEQEGFCGATPETLFHQQGQRLTTMALAGTARPEDEGVFINDDKEIREHEIVAGSILSRLSPYGSVTRTARSVLNLDTLIHFATYLTLEADELLPPDHWIRLLHPTPALGSQPRTEKTLAQLDDWRSRLRCPSHFGAPFGFLEDGDFFCLVAVSYTHLTL
;
A
#
# COMPACT_ATOMS: atom_id res chain seq x y z
N MET A 1 14.88 20.30 -7.31
CA MET A 1 13.61 20.91 -6.80
C MET A 1 13.53 20.62 -5.33
N ASP A 2 13.29 21.63 -4.52
CA ASP A 2 13.18 21.47 -3.05
C ASP A 2 11.73 21.11 -2.68
N ILE A 3 11.49 19.86 -2.29
CA ILE A 3 10.18 19.34 -1.87
C ILE A 3 9.66 20.12 -0.64
N SER A 4 10.53 20.66 0.20
CA SER A 4 10.14 21.38 1.42
C SER A 4 9.37 22.66 1.17
N THR A 5 9.47 23.24 -0.03
CA THR A 5 8.80 24.49 -0.41
C THR A 5 7.43 24.27 -1.10
N LEU A 6 7.09 23.03 -1.42
CA LEU A 6 5.84 22.71 -2.13
C LEU A 6 4.66 22.66 -1.15
N THR A 7 3.60 23.39 -1.45
CA THR A 7 2.36 23.39 -0.64
C THR A 7 1.55 22.12 -0.82
N SER A 8 1.62 21.48 -2.00
CA SER A 8 0.99 20.19 -2.26
C SER A 8 1.80 19.38 -3.27
N GLY A 9 1.77 18.07 -3.13
CA GLY A 9 2.51 17.18 -4.01
C GLY A 9 2.08 15.71 -3.89
N ALA A 10 2.50 14.94 -4.90
CA ALA A 10 2.40 13.50 -4.94
C ALA A 10 3.71 12.90 -5.45
N LEU A 11 4.20 11.87 -4.80
CA LEU A 11 5.47 11.23 -5.15
C LEU A 11 5.29 9.72 -5.23
N ILE A 12 5.89 9.09 -6.24
CA ILE A 12 5.94 7.64 -6.39
C ILE A 12 7.22 7.23 -7.11
N ARG A 13 7.80 6.09 -6.74
CA ARG A 13 8.77 5.41 -7.61
C ARG A 13 8.04 4.44 -8.52
N HIS A 14 8.09 4.73 -9.82
CA HIS A 14 7.53 3.87 -10.86
C HIS A 14 8.61 2.88 -11.35
N PRO A 15 8.29 1.58 -11.56
CA PRO A 15 9.30 0.56 -11.87
C PRO A 15 10.09 0.82 -13.15
N SER A 16 9.50 1.47 -14.15
CA SER A 16 10.16 1.76 -15.43
C SER A 16 10.53 3.23 -15.67
N ARG A 17 10.02 4.16 -14.83
CA ARG A 17 10.20 5.61 -15.02
C ARG A 17 11.01 6.26 -13.89
N GLY A 18 11.36 5.50 -12.86
CA GLY A 18 12.07 6.01 -11.69
C GLY A 18 11.16 6.86 -10.79
N LEU A 19 11.76 7.79 -10.08
CA LEU A 19 11.07 8.63 -9.10
C LEU A 19 10.35 9.79 -9.79
N LEU A 20 9.04 9.90 -9.54
CA LEU A 20 8.16 10.90 -10.14
C LEU A 20 7.54 11.78 -9.05
N LEU A 21 7.56 13.10 -9.28
CA LEU A 21 6.94 14.10 -8.41
C LEU A 21 5.90 14.89 -9.20
N GLY A 22 4.64 14.74 -8.82
CA GLY A 22 3.57 15.64 -9.24
C GLY A 22 3.47 16.84 -8.31
N THR A 23 3.30 18.02 -8.88
CA THR A 23 3.14 19.26 -8.09
C THR A 23 1.75 19.87 -8.31
N GLY A 24 1.18 20.42 -7.23
CA GLY A 24 -0.10 21.10 -7.25
C GLY A 24 -0.06 22.51 -7.90
N PRO A 25 -1.23 23.16 -8.06
CA PRO A 25 -2.53 22.64 -7.66
C PRO A 25 -2.95 21.42 -8.46
N PHE A 26 -3.60 20.47 -7.79
CA PHE A 26 -4.14 19.26 -8.44
C PHE A 26 -5.59 19.51 -8.88
N ARG A 27 -5.92 19.03 -10.08
CA ARG A 27 -7.31 18.89 -10.51
C ARG A 27 -7.81 17.51 -10.13
N GLU A 28 -8.90 17.44 -9.42
CA GLU A 28 -9.50 16.18 -8.99
C GLU A 28 -10.52 15.67 -10.00
N SER A 29 -10.63 14.34 -10.10
CA SER A 29 -11.55 13.68 -11.03
C SER A 29 -12.08 12.37 -10.46
N ALA A 30 -13.33 12.04 -10.77
CA ALA A 30 -13.95 10.77 -10.43
C ALA A 30 -13.47 9.62 -11.33
N ALA A 31 -12.96 9.93 -12.52
CA ALA A 31 -12.46 8.95 -13.50
C ALA A 31 -11.03 9.32 -13.92
N PRO A 32 -10.24 8.34 -14.41
CA PRO A 32 -8.92 8.62 -14.95
C PRO A 32 -9.02 9.61 -16.12
N PRO A 33 -8.01 10.47 -16.32
CA PRO A 33 -7.99 11.36 -17.48
C PRO A 33 -7.78 10.57 -18.77
N ASP A 34 -8.32 11.09 -19.88
CA ASP A 34 -8.13 10.49 -21.22
C ASP A 34 -6.67 10.54 -21.68
N SER A 35 -5.89 11.46 -21.16
CA SER A 35 -4.46 11.63 -21.47
C SER A 35 -3.73 12.37 -20.35
N GLY A 36 -2.40 12.19 -20.32
CA GLY A 36 -1.50 12.82 -19.36
C GLY A 36 -1.47 12.11 -18.00
N PRO A 37 -0.59 12.58 -17.09
CA PRO A 37 -0.32 11.93 -15.83
C PRO A 37 -1.42 12.17 -14.79
N ALA A 38 -1.71 11.15 -13.99
CA ALA A 38 -2.55 11.28 -12.81
C ALA A 38 -2.08 10.35 -11.68
N PHE A 39 -2.22 10.81 -10.46
CA PHE A 39 -2.06 9.96 -9.27
C PHE A 39 -3.43 9.45 -8.83
N TYR A 40 -3.47 8.21 -8.38
CA TYR A 40 -4.63 7.64 -7.72
C TYR A 40 -4.40 7.70 -6.21
N VAL A 41 -5.23 8.45 -5.52
CA VAL A 41 -5.18 8.63 -4.06
C VAL A 41 -6.58 8.37 -3.52
N ASN A 42 -6.75 7.33 -2.73
CA ASN A 42 -8.05 6.99 -2.15
C ASN A 42 -7.87 6.53 -0.70
N THR A 43 -8.97 6.40 0.02
CA THR A 43 -8.98 5.76 1.33
C THR A 43 -8.98 4.24 1.20
N PHE A 44 -8.79 3.55 2.32
CA PHE A 44 -8.93 2.08 2.37
C PHE A 44 -10.35 1.63 1.97
N ARG A 45 -11.37 2.45 2.22
CA ARG A 45 -12.77 2.16 1.86
C ARG A 45 -13.11 2.44 0.40
N LEU A 46 -12.23 3.09 -0.34
CA LEU A 46 -12.43 3.59 -1.70
C LEU A 46 -13.63 4.56 -1.78
N ASP A 47 -13.78 5.42 -0.79
CA ASP A 47 -14.91 6.34 -0.63
C ASP A 47 -14.59 7.80 -1.01
N ASP A 48 -13.36 8.11 -1.46
CA ASP A 48 -13.10 9.40 -2.13
C ASP A 48 -13.85 9.42 -3.48
N PRO A 49 -14.78 10.36 -3.68
CA PRO A 49 -15.52 10.46 -4.94
C PRO A 49 -14.67 10.95 -6.12
N GLN A 50 -13.49 11.51 -5.87
CA GLN A 50 -12.58 12.06 -6.89
C GLN A 50 -11.13 11.58 -6.66
N PRO A 51 -10.87 10.26 -6.74
CA PRO A 51 -9.58 9.69 -6.34
C PRO A 51 -8.44 9.99 -7.32
N TRP A 52 -8.74 10.47 -8.52
CA TRP A 52 -7.74 10.80 -9.52
C TRP A 52 -7.27 12.25 -9.35
N LYS A 53 -6.00 12.42 -9.02
CA LYS A 53 -5.35 13.70 -8.73
C LYS A 53 -4.40 14.03 -9.90
N ILE A 54 -4.80 14.97 -10.73
CA ILE A 54 -4.08 15.36 -11.94
C ILE A 54 -3.17 16.53 -11.58
N PRO A 55 -1.85 16.40 -11.64
CA PRO A 55 -0.92 17.44 -11.24
C PRO A 55 -0.86 18.58 -12.27
N SER A 56 -0.51 19.78 -11.81
CA SER A 56 -0.20 20.91 -12.70
C SER A 56 1.11 20.71 -13.47
N ALA A 57 2.07 19.98 -12.87
CA ALA A 57 3.30 19.56 -13.51
C ALA A 57 3.78 18.23 -12.96
N LEU A 58 4.45 17.43 -13.80
CA LEU A 58 5.12 16.19 -13.43
C LEU A 58 6.62 16.35 -13.64
N HIS A 59 7.40 15.96 -12.64
CA HIS A 59 8.86 16.08 -12.67
C HIS A 59 9.48 14.72 -12.39
N PRO A 60 10.26 14.14 -13.32
CA PRO A 60 11.20 13.08 -12.99
C PRO A 60 12.24 13.65 -12.00
N ILE A 61 12.47 12.94 -10.92
CA ILE A 61 13.49 13.30 -9.93
C ILE A 61 14.63 12.29 -10.03
N PRO A 62 15.88 12.73 -10.09
CA PRO A 62 17.01 11.80 -10.03
C PRO A 62 16.98 11.03 -8.71
N GLU A 63 17.42 9.78 -8.75
CA GLU A 63 17.62 9.02 -7.52
C GLU A 63 18.60 9.78 -6.62
N PRO A 64 18.32 9.84 -5.30
CA PRO A 64 19.15 10.61 -4.40
C PRO A 64 20.57 10.05 -4.32
N GLU A 65 21.55 10.90 -4.55
CA GLU A 65 22.99 10.59 -4.40
C GLU A 65 23.47 10.81 -2.96
N SER A 66 22.67 11.50 -2.16
CA SER A 66 23.03 11.88 -0.79
C SER A 66 22.65 10.78 0.23
N PRO A 67 23.41 10.65 1.33
CA PRO A 67 23.06 9.75 2.40
C PRO A 67 21.70 10.11 2.99
N THR A 68 20.97 9.10 3.45
CA THR A 68 19.68 9.28 4.13
C THR A 68 19.83 10.29 5.28
N PRO A 69 19.00 11.34 5.34
CA PRO A 69 19.03 12.28 6.45
C PRO A 69 18.89 11.56 7.80
N PRO A 70 19.44 12.10 8.90
CA PRO A 70 19.26 11.52 10.22
C PRO A 70 17.79 11.37 10.56
N ALA A 71 17.43 10.35 11.37
CA ALA A 71 16.08 10.20 11.83
C ALA A 71 15.67 11.40 12.68
N PRO A 72 14.46 11.97 12.47
CA PRO A 72 13.98 13.01 13.36
C PRO A 72 13.76 12.44 14.76
N GLU A 73 13.95 13.28 15.77
CA GLU A 73 13.53 12.97 17.11
C GLU A 73 12.01 13.06 17.18
N ILE A 74 11.36 12.01 17.69
CA ILE A 74 9.92 11.94 17.83
C ILE A 74 9.59 11.61 19.28
N LEU A 75 8.80 12.44 19.92
CA LEU A 75 8.22 12.16 21.23
C LEU A 75 6.97 11.32 21.04
N TRP A 76 7.12 10.01 21.25
CA TRP A 76 6.03 9.05 21.09
C TRP A 76 5.07 9.08 22.26
N THR A 77 3.77 9.07 21.94
CA THR A 77 2.72 8.84 22.94
C THR A 77 2.69 7.37 23.33
N GLU A 78 2.62 7.08 24.63
CA GLU A 78 2.45 5.71 25.10
C GLU A 78 1.16 5.10 24.55
N PRO A 79 1.24 3.94 23.87
CA PRO A 79 0.06 3.30 23.32
C PRO A 79 -0.79 2.65 24.42
N SER A 80 -2.10 2.81 24.39
CA SER A 80 -3.01 1.98 25.19
C SER A 80 -3.33 0.69 24.42
N PRO A 81 -3.08 -0.50 24.99
CA PRO A 81 -3.40 -1.77 24.35
C PRO A 81 -4.88 -2.13 24.42
N ASP A 82 -5.72 -1.40 25.19
CA ASP A 82 -7.08 -1.81 25.55
C ASP A 82 -7.99 -1.99 24.32
N ALA A 83 -8.01 -0.99 23.41
CA ALA A 83 -8.81 -1.07 22.20
C ALA A 83 -8.34 -2.23 21.28
N TYR A 84 -7.03 -2.41 21.19
CA TYR A 84 -6.47 -3.51 20.40
C TYR A 84 -6.83 -4.87 21.01
N ALA A 85 -6.72 -5.04 22.33
CA ALA A 85 -7.05 -6.28 23.01
C ALA A 85 -8.54 -6.65 22.82
N GLN A 86 -9.44 -5.68 22.87
CA GLN A 86 -10.87 -5.90 22.63
C GLN A 86 -11.13 -6.35 21.19
N VAL A 87 -10.61 -5.63 20.21
CA VAL A 87 -10.78 -5.97 18.78
C VAL A 87 -10.16 -7.33 18.48
N PHE A 88 -8.99 -7.61 19.04
CA PHE A 88 -8.33 -8.90 18.87
C PHE A 88 -9.15 -10.06 19.46
N ALA A 89 -9.75 -9.90 20.65
CA ALA A 89 -10.62 -10.90 21.25
C ALA A 89 -11.86 -11.19 20.39
N GLU A 90 -12.52 -10.14 19.87
CA GLU A 90 -13.66 -10.29 18.95
C GLU A 90 -13.26 -11.03 17.66
N MET A 91 -12.10 -10.70 17.11
CA MET A 91 -11.58 -11.36 15.91
C MET A 91 -11.31 -12.85 16.14
N ILE A 92 -10.69 -13.22 17.26
CA ILE A 92 -10.44 -14.61 17.64
C ILE A 92 -11.77 -15.37 17.80
N GLU A 93 -12.79 -14.75 18.40
CA GLU A 93 -14.13 -15.35 18.49
C GLU A 93 -14.76 -15.60 17.11
N GLN A 94 -14.64 -14.64 16.20
CA GLN A 94 -15.14 -14.79 14.82
C GLN A 94 -14.39 -15.90 14.06
N ILE A 95 -13.09 -16.05 14.29
CA ILE A 95 -12.28 -17.14 13.73
C ILE A 95 -12.69 -18.49 14.34
N ALA A 96 -12.81 -18.55 15.67
CA ALA A 96 -13.19 -19.78 16.37
C ALA A 96 -14.59 -20.27 16.00
N SER A 97 -15.52 -19.35 15.72
CA SER A 97 -16.89 -19.68 15.25
C SER A 97 -16.96 -19.96 13.74
N GLY A 98 -15.86 -19.89 13.00
CA GLY A 98 -15.81 -20.16 11.56
C GLY A 98 -16.38 -19.04 10.68
N HIS A 99 -16.70 -17.87 11.23
CA HIS A 99 -17.15 -16.71 10.45
C HIS A 99 -16.02 -16.00 9.72
N LEU A 100 -14.80 -16.10 10.27
CA LEU A 100 -13.56 -15.58 9.67
C LEU A 100 -12.52 -16.71 9.55
N VAL A 101 -11.70 -16.63 8.53
CA VAL A 101 -10.47 -17.42 8.37
C VAL A 101 -9.27 -16.59 8.77
N LYS A 102 -9.28 -15.29 8.42
CA LYS A 102 -8.20 -14.34 8.66
C LYS A 102 -8.76 -12.92 8.68
N SER A 103 -8.16 -12.06 9.50
CA SER A 103 -8.23 -10.61 9.41
C SER A 103 -6.96 -9.99 10.01
N VAL A 104 -6.70 -8.72 9.68
CA VAL A 104 -5.47 -8.02 10.11
C VAL A 104 -5.85 -6.73 10.83
N PRO A 105 -5.80 -6.71 12.19
CA PRO A 105 -6.01 -5.48 12.93
C PRO A 105 -4.75 -4.61 12.86
N ALA A 106 -4.93 -3.31 12.65
CA ALA A 106 -3.86 -2.34 12.62
C ALA A 106 -4.19 -1.14 13.51
N THR A 107 -3.22 -0.71 14.31
CA THR A 107 -3.33 0.46 15.17
C THR A 107 -2.14 1.39 14.93
N PRO A 108 -2.33 2.71 14.90
CA PRO A 108 -1.26 3.67 14.78
C PRO A 108 -0.55 3.89 16.12
N GLN A 109 0.70 4.31 16.05
CA GLN A 109 1.39 4.98 17.14
C GLN A 109 1.43 6.48 16.82
N PHE A 110 1.15 7.32 17.82
CA PHE A 110 1.16 8.77 17.69
C PHE A 110 2.47 9.34 18.25
N GLY A 111 2.95 10.42 17.65
CA GLY A 111 4.12 11.11 18.15
C GLY A 111 4.21 12.53 17.63
N GLU A 112 4.99 13.36 18.30
CA GLU A 112 5.27 14.73 17.94
C GLU A 112 6.73 14.87 17.54
N MET A 113 6.96 15.34 16.30
CA MET A 113 8.30 15.57 15.77
C MET A 113 8.91 16.80 16.41
N GLN A 114 10.16 16.67 16.87
CA GLN A 114 10.86 17.76 17.54
C GLN A 114 11.61 18.66 16.55
N PRO A 115 11.66 19.99 16.80
CA PRO A 115 12.49 20.89 15.99
C PRO A 115 13.98 20.49 16.04
N PRO A 116 14.78 20.76 14.98
CA PRO A 116 14.45 21.58 13.80
C PRO A 116 13.78 20.83 12.66
N HIS A 117 13.41 19.57 12.85
CA HIS A 117 12.83 18.73 11.80
C HIS A 117 11.45 19.19 11.35
N VAL A 118 11.15 18.98 10.10
CA VAL A 118 9.84 19.27 9.50
C VAL A 118 9.22 17.97 8.96
N PRO A 119 7.89 17.84 8.96
CA PRO A 119 7.21 16.61 8.53
C PRO A 119 7.64 16.12 7.14
N ARG A 120 7.93 17.05 6.21
CA ARG A 120 8.36 16.70 4.84
C ARG A 120 9.72 16.02 4.75
N GLU A 121 10.57 16.13 5.78
CA GLU A 121 11.81 15.38 5.85
C GLU A 121 11.58 13.86 5.88
N LEU A 122 10.43 13.41 6.39
CA LEU A 122 10.06 12.01 6.37
C LEU A 122 9.81 11.51 4.94
N ILE A 123 9.29 12.36 4.05
CA ILE A 123 9.14 12.05 2.62
C ILE A 123 10.52 11.82 1.99
N LEU A 124 11.48 12.70 2.26
CA LEU A 124 12.85 12.57 1.78
C LEU A 124 13.53 11.30 2.32
N ARG A 125 13.24 10.93 3.56
CA ARG A 125 13.74 9.68 4.14
C ARG A 125 13.15 8.46 3.46
N ALA A 126 11.84 8.47 3.16
CA ALA A 126 11.19 7.38 2.42
C ALA A 126 11.83 7.17 1.04
N VAL A 127 12.15 8.28 0.34
CA VAL A 127 12.82 8.28 -0.96
C VAL A 127 14.25 7.73 -0.88
N ASN A 128 15.00 8.08 0.18
CA ASN A 128 16.37 7.63 0.40
C ASN A 128 16.47 6.26 1.09
N GLY A 129 15.35 5.56 1.26
CA GLY A 129 15.31 4.22 1.86
C GLY A 129 15.86 3.13 0.95
N SER A 130 15.61 1.87 1.33
CA SER A 130 16.06 0.71 0.56
C SER A 130 15.53 0.74 -0.89
N PRO A 131 16.35 0.44 -1.90
CA PRO A 131 15.93 0.35 -3.30
C PRO A 131 14.93 -0.78 -3.57
N LEU A 132 14.75 -1.69 -2.60
CA LEU A 132 13.79 -2.79 -2.67
C LEU A 132 12.35 -2.34 -2.38
N HIS A 133 12.17 -1.08 -1.98
CA HIS A 133 10.87 -0.49 -1.66
C HIS A 133 10.50 0.60 -2.66
N TYR A 134 9.22 0.75 -2.88
CA TYR A 134 8.64 1.85 -3.65
C TYR A 134 8.25 2.97 -2.68
N PRO A 135 9.01 4.09 -2.61
CA PRO A 135 8.59 5.26 -1.86
C PRO A 135 7.34 5.86 -2.51
N TYR A 136 6.46 6.34 -1.66
CA TYR A 136 5.24 7.05 -2.05
C TYR A 136 4.93 8.14 -1.04
N ALA A 137 4.29 9.23 -1.51
CA ALA A 137 3.78 10.28 -0.66
C ALA A 137 2.66 11.04 -1.34
N TRP A 138 1.77 11.58 -0.53
CA TRP A 138 0.75 12.56 -0.90
C TRP A 138 0.66 13.59 0.20
N TRP A 139 0.62 14.89 -0.14
CA TRP A 139 0.43 15.95 0.85
C TRP A 139 -0.29 17.15 0.26
N THR A 140 -0.97 17.86 1.14
CA THR A 140 -1.60 19.18 0.96
C THR A 140 -0.95 20.17 1.93
N GLU A 141 -1.51 21.35 2.09
CA GLU A 141 -1.03 22.33 3.08
C GLU A 141 -1.25 21.90 4.53
N GLN A 142 -2.27 21.05 4.80
CA GLN A 142 -2.71 20.70 6.15
C GLN A 142 -2.23 19.33 6.60
N GLU A 143 -2.23 18.39 5.69
CA GLU A 143 -1.93 17.00 6.02
C GLU A 143 -1.30 16.25 4.85
N GLY A 144 -0.76 15.11 5.15
CA GLY A 144 -0.23 14.22 4.14
C GLY A 144 0.10 12.85 4.70
N PHE A 145 0.58 11.98 3.84
CA PHE A 145 1.13 10.70 4.23
C PHE A 145 2.30 10.33 3.35
N CYS A 146 3.20 9.53 3.88
CA CYS A 146 4.31 8.96 3.14
C CYS A 146 4.68 7.58 3.66
N GLY A 147 5.41 6.85 2.86
CA GLY A 147 5.95 5.55 3.20
C GLY A 147 6.83 4.99 2.10
N ALA A 148 7.31 3.77 2.32
CA ALA A 148 8.04 3.00 1.33
C ALA A 148 7.61 1.53 1.43
N THR A 149 6.97 1.01 0.41
CA THR A 149 6.33 -0.31 0.42
C THR A 149 6.95 -1.25 -0.60
N PRO A 150 7.14 -2.54 -0.29
CA PRO A 150 7.48 -3.55 -1.29
C PRO A 150 6.25 -4.10 -2.00
N GLU A 151 5.04 -3.79 -1.53
CA GLU A 151 3.80 -4.43 -1.97
C GLU A 151 3.15 -3.65 -3.12
N THR A 152 3.05 -4.32 -4.27
CA THR A 152 2.35 -3.83 -5.46
C THR A 152 0.95 -4.44 -5.49
N LEU A 153 -0.09 -3.59 -5.53
CA LEU A 153 -1.45 -4.08 -5.76
C LEU A 153 -1.57 -4.66 -7.16
N PHE A 154 -1.17 -3.90 -8.18
CA PHE A 154 -0.97 -4.38 -9.55
C PHE A 154 -0.26 -3.33 -10.42
N HIS A 155 0.25 -3.80 -11.55
CA HIS A 155 0.75 -2.99 -12.66
C HIS A 155 0.01 -3.39 -13.93
N GLN A 156 -0.73 -2.46 -14.52
CA GLN A 156 -1.49 -2.66 -15.75
C GLN A 156 -0.80 -1.97 -16.93
N GLN A 157 -0.55 -2.73 -17.98
CA GLN A 157 -0.01 -2.25 -19.26
C GLN A 157 -0.88 -2.80 -20.39
N GLY A 158 -1.84 -2.00 -20.85
CA GLY A 158 -2.87 -2.47 -21.76
C GLY A 158 -3.72 -3.59 -21.12
N GLN A 159 -3.83 -4.75 -21.80
CA GLN A 159 -4.54 -5.93 -21.30
C GLN A 159 -3.72 -6.81 -20.34
N ARG A 160 -2.42 -6.52 -20.21
CA ARG A 160 -1.54 -7.24 -19.29
C ARG A 160 -1.59 -6.62 -17.89
N LEU A 161 -1.87 -7.43 -16.89
CA LEU A 161 -1.84 -7.04 -15.49
C LEU A 161 -0.91 -7.96 -14.71
N THR A 162 0.05 -7.39 -14.01
CA THR A 162 0.92 -8.12 -13.08
C THR A 162 0.61 -7.71 -11.64
N THR A 163 0.58 -8.66 -10.74
CA THR A 163 0.35 -8.45 -9.30
C THR A 163 1.19 -9.41 -8.49
N MET A 164 1.23 -9.21 -7.18
CA MET A 164 1.94 -10.10 -6.27
C MET A 164 1.12 -10.45 -5.05
N ALA A 165 1.29 -11.67 -4.58
CA ALA A 165 0.96 -12.05 -3.21
C ALA A 165 2.22 -11.89 -2.36
N LEU A 166 2.16 -11.05 -1.35
CA LEU A 166 3.23 -10.84 -0.37
C LEU A 166 2.62 -11.10 1.02
N ALA A 167 2.98 -12.21 1.64
CA ALA A 167 2.47 -12.60 2.97
C ALA A 167 3.33 -13.71 3.57
N GLY A 168 3.20 -13.90 4.89
CA GLY A 168 4.15 -14.67 5.67
C GLY A 168 5.39 -13.81 5.93
N THR A 169 5.87 -13.77 7.17
CA THR A 169 6.93 -12.86 7.58
C THR A 169 7.86 -13.51 8.59
N ALA A 170 9.16 -13.35 8.38
CA ALA A 170 10.16 -13.73 9.35
C ALA A 170 11.35 -12.76 9.32
N ARG A 171 12.30 -12.96 10.22
CA ARG A 171 13.60 -12.28 10.13
C ARG A 171 14.52 -13.06 9.20
N PRO A 172 15.51 -12.41 8.55
CA PRO A 172 16.43 -13.09 7.64
C PRO A 172 17.18 -14.26 8.30
N GLU A 173 17.54 -14.13 9.58
CA GLU A 173 18.20 -15.18 10.36
C GLU A 173 17.35 -16.44 10.58
N ASP A 174 16.03 -16.33 10.46
CA ASP A 174 15.07 -17.43 10.64
C ASP A 174 14.65 -18.09 9.31
N GLU A 175 15.25 -17.74 8.18
CA GLU A 175 14.85 -18.21 6.85
C GLU A 175 14.77 -19.74 6.75
N GLY A 176 15.73 -20.46 7.35
CA GLY A 176 15.76 -21.92 7.34
C GLY A 176 14.54 -22.59 8.00
N VAL A 177 13.94 -21.94 9.00
CA VAL A 177 12.69 -22.38 9.65
C VAL A 177 11.50 -21.89 8.84
N PHE A 178 11.52 -20.62 8.44
CA PHE A 178 10.44 -19.93 7.73
C PHE A 178 10.00 -20.66 6.45
N ILE A 179 10.94 -21.15 5.64
CA ILE A 179 10.61 -21.83 4.37
C ILE A 179 9.77 -23.10 4.54
N ASN A 180 9.76 -23.68 5.76
CA ASN A 180 9.01 -24.89 6.12
C ASN A 180 7.91 -24.62 7.15
N ASP A 181 7.64 -23.37 7.52
CA ASP A 181 6.62 -23.04 8.51
C ASP A 181 5.22 -23.15 7.89
N ASP A 182 4.46 -24.14 8.30
CA ASP A 182 3.11 -24.43 7.79
C ASP A 182 2.14 -23.26 7.99
N LYS A 183 2.29 -22.46 9.05
CA LYS A 183 1.44 -21.30 9.32
C LYS A 183 1.73 -20.22 8.30
N GLU A 184 3.00 -19.85 8.11
CA GLU A 184 3.42 -18.80 7.18
C GLU A 184 3.14 -19.20 5.72
N ILE A 185 3.35 -20.46 5.38
CA ILE A 185 2.99 -21.04 4.08
C ILE A 185 1.49 -20.92 3.83
N ARG A 186 0.65 -21.31 4.80
CA ARG A 186 -0.81 -21.24 4.69
C ARG A 186 -1.29 -19.81 4.56
N GLU A 187 -0.72 -18.88 5.32
CA GLU A 187 -1.04 -17.46 5.23
C GLU A 187 -0.77 -16.93 3.82
N HIS A 188 0.40 -17.23 3.26
CA HIS A 188 0.77 -16.84 1.90
C HIS A 188 -0.17 -17.45 0.84
N GLU A 189 -0.49 -18.75 0.94
CA GLU A 189 -1.36 -19.43 -0.03
C GLU A 189 -2.80 -18.90 -0.01
N ILE A 190 -3.30 -18.44 1.14
CA ILE A 190 -4.60 -17.75 1.21
C ILE A 190 -4.58 -16.47 0.36
N VAL A 191 -3.50 -15.68 0.43
CA VAL A 191 -3.38 -14.44 -0.36
C VAL A 191 -3.24 -14.77 -1.85
N ALA A 192 -2.31 -15.64 -2.22
CA ALA A 192 -2.05 -16.00 -3.61
C ALA A 192 -3.27 -16.67 -4.27
N GLY A 193 -3.93 -17.59 -3.57
CA GLY A 193 -5.14 -18.26 -4.05
C GLY A 193 -6.33 -17.30 -4.21
N SER A 194 -6.48 -16.34 -3.30
CA SER A 194 -7.53 -15.31 -3.39
C SER A 194 -7.33 -14.40 -4.61
N ILE A 195 -6.10 -13.97 -4.87
CA ILE A 195 -5.79 -13.16 -6.06
C ILE A 195 -6.04 -13.97 -7.33
N LEU A 196 -5.54 -15.20 -7.40
CA LEU A 196 -5.73 -16.09 -8.55
C LEU A 196 -7.21 -16.30 -8.86
N SER A 197 -8.04 -16.62 -7.85
CA SER A 197 -9.46 -16.88 -8.03
C SER A 197 -10.23 -15.66 -8.54
N ARG A 198 -9.81 -14.45 -8.19
CA ARG A 198 -10.45 -13.21 -8.65
C ARG A 198 -10.05 -12.84 -10.07
N LEU A 199 -8.81 -13.12 -10.46
CA LEU A 199 -8.31 -12.78 -11.79
C LEU A 199 -8.74 -13.81 -12.86
N SER A 200 -8.88 -15.10 -12.50
CA SER A 200 -9.17 -16.18 -13.44
C SER A 200 -10.42 -16.00 -14.32
N PRO A 201 -11.50 -15.30 -13.87
CA PRO A 201 -12.67 -15.07 -14.75
C PRO A 201 -12.41 -14.07 -15.90
N TYR A 202 -11.28 -13.35 -15.89
CA TYR A 202 -11.01 -12.24 -16.82
C TYR A 202 -9.98 -12.59 -17.90
N GLY A 203 -9.44 -13.79 -17.91
CA GLY A 203 -8.47 -14.21 -18.91
C GLY A 203 -7.49 -15.26 -18.40
N SER A 204 -6.38 -15.40 -19.12
CA SER A 204 -5.35 -16.38 -18.77
C SER A 204 -4.45 -15.87 -17.66
N VAL A 205 -4.37 -16.60 -16.54
CA VAL A 205 -3.52 -16.24 -15.41
C VAL A 205 -2.36 -17.22 -15.29
N THR A 206 -1.15 -16.69 -15.25
CA THR A 206 0.06 -17.45 -14.90
C THR A 206 0.49 -17.10 -13.48
N ARG A 207 0.99 -18.09 -12.74
CA ARG A 207 1.49 -17.94 -11.37
C ARG A 207 2.90 -18.50 -11.27
N THR A 208 3.83 -17.76 -10.65
CA THR A 208 5.15 -18.27 -10.31
C THR A 208 5.10 -19.20 -9.10
N ALA A 209 6.13 -20.02 -8.93
CA ALA A 209 6.35 -20.70 -7.65
C ALA A 209 6.55 -19.66 -6.53
N ARG A 210 6.16 -20.03 -5.29
CA ARG A 210 6.47 -19.25 -4.10
C ARG A 210 7.99 -19.15 -3.92
N SER A 211 8.48 -17.96 -3.64
CA SER A 211 9.89 -17.67 -3.35
C SER A 211 10.00 -16.83 -2.08
N VAL A 212 11.20 -16.73 -1.54
CA VAL A 212 11.50 -15.79 -0.45
C VAL A 212 11.96 -14.47 -1.06
N LEU A 213 11.31 -13.38 -0.65
CA LEU A 213 11.73 -12.01 -0.94
C LEU A 213 12.41 -11.45 0.32
N ASN A 214 13.71 -11.15 0.20
CA ASN A 214 14.48 -10.54 1.27
C ASN A 214 14.41 -9.01 1.13
N LEU A 215 13.96 -8.34 2.20
CA LEU A 215 13.79 -6.88 2.29
C LEU A 215 14.75 -6.26 3.33
N ASP A 216 15.94 -6.82 3.47
CA ASP A 216 17.00 -6.45 4.41
C ASP A 216 16.66 -6.75 5.88
N THR A 217 15.59 -6.20 6.43
CA THR A 217 15.19 -6.36 7.84
C THR A 217 14.19 -7.48 8.07
N LEU A 218 13.43 -7.81 7.04
CA LEU A 218 12.40 -8.86 7.04
C LEU A 218 12.47 -9.67 5.76
N ILE A 219 12.02 -10.92 5.84
CA ILE A 219 11.77 -11.76 4.67
C ILE A 219 10.28 -12.07 4.58
N HIS A 220 9.78 -12.19 3.36
CA HIS A 220 8.41 -12.56 3.06
C HIS A 220 8.35 -13.66 2.01
N PHE A 221 7.28 -14.45 2.00
CA PHE A 221 6.96 -15.21 0.79
C PHE A 221 6.36 -14.28 -0.26
N ALA A 222 6.82 -14.45 -1.50
CA ALA A 222 6.34 -13.75 -2.67
C ALA A 222 5.94 -14.72 -3.77
N THR A 223 4.80 -14.45 -4.41
CA THR A 223 4.31 -15.14 -5.61
C THR A 223 3.83 -14.07 -6.58
N TYR A 224 4.31 -14.11 -7.81
CA TYR A 224 3.87 -13.18 -8.84
C TYR A 224 2.80 -13.84 -9.71
N LEU A 225 1.76 -13.06 -10.03
CA LEU A 225 0.69 -13.48 -10.94
C LEU A 225 0.64 -12.51 -12.11
N THR A 226 0.46 -13.06 -13.31
CA THR A 226 0.27 -12.27 -14.53
C THR A 226 -1.02 -12.70 -15.19
N LEU A 227 -1.93 -11.76 -15.40
CA LEU A 227 -3.14 -11.92 -16.19
C LEU A 227 -2.91 -11.34 -17.59
N GLU A 228 -3.20 -12.12 -18.60
CA GLU A 228 -3.47 -11.61 -19.95
C GLU A 228 -5.00 -11.55 -20.07
N ALA A 229 -5.55 -10.35 -19.94
CA ALA A 229 -6.99 -10.14 -19.88
C ALA A 229 -7.62 -10.25 -21.28
N ASP A 230 -8.81 -10.84 -21.34
CA ASP A 230 -9.57 -10.96 -22.59
C ASP A 230 -10.04 -9.60 -23.12
N GLU A 231 -10.25 -8.64 -22.20
CA GLU A 231 -10.71 -7.28 -22.51
C GLU A 231 -9.88 -6.23 -21.77
N LEU A 232 -9.77 -5.03 -22.38
CA LEU A 232 -9.17 -3.87 -21.71
C LEU A 232 -10.17 -3.28 -20.72
N LEU A 233 -9.91 -3.43 -19.43
CA LEU A 233 -10.71 -2.85 -18.36
C LEU A 233 -9.98 -1.68 -17.70
N PRO A 234 -10.72 -0.68 -17.18
CA PRO A 234 -10.10 0.49 -16.56
C PRO A 234 -9.44 0.14 -15.21
N PRO A 235 -8.44 0.90 -14.76
CA PRO A 235 -7.75 0.68 -13.49
C PRO A 235 -8.68 0.58 -12.28
N ASP A 236 -9.75 1.38 -12.23
CA ASP A 236 -10.74 1.35 -11.15
C ASP A 236 -11.41 -0.02 -10.97
N HIS A 237 -11.62 -0.75 -12.07
CA HIS A 237 -12.14 -2.11 -12.02
C HIS A 237 -11.20 -3.03 -11.24
N TRP A 238 -9.92 -3.01 -11.58
CA TRP A 238 -8.91 -3.85 -10.95
C TRP A 238 -8.66 -3.47 -9.50
N ILE A 239 -8.67 -2.17 -9.18
CA ILE A 239 -8.60 -1.70 -7.79
C ILE A 239 -9.74 -2.32 -6.98
N ARG A 240 -11.00 -2.17 -7.41
CA ARG A 240 -12.18 -2.71 -6.70
C ARG A 240 -12.16 -4.23 -6.61
N LEU A 241 -11.65 -4.90 -7.62
CA LEU A 241 -11.54 -6.35 -7.65
C LEU A 241 -10.51 -6.86 -6.63
N LEU A 242 -9.32 -6.27 -6.60
CA LEU A 242 -8.19 -6.77 -5.82
C LEU A 242 -8.11 -6.19 -4.41
N HIS A 243 -8.52 -4.93 -4.21
CA HIS A 243 -8.44 -4.27 -2.91
C HIS A 243 -9.69 -4.51 -2.04
N PRO A 244 -9.52 -4.76 -0.71
CA PRO A 244 -8.28 -5.14 -0.08
C PRO A 244 -7.87 -6.58 -0.39
N THR A 245 -6.57 -6.82 -0.49
CA THR A 245 -6.01 -8.18 -0.54
C THR A 245 -6.15 -8.84 0.84
N PRO A 246 -6.08 -10.19 0.94
CA PRO A 246 -6.10 -10.84 2.25
C PRO A 246 -4.86 -10.55 3.10
N ALA A 247 -3.83 -9.92 2.54
CA ALA A 247 -2.68 -9.44 3.32
C ALA A 247 -3.09 -8.37 4.35
N LEU A 248 -4.12 -7.55 4.03
CA LEU A 248 -4.64 -6.49 4.90
C LEU A 248 -6.14 -6.60 5.17
N GLY A 249 -6.87 -7.39 4.39
CA GLY A 249 -8.31 -7.55 4.46
C GLY A 249 -8.75 -8.75 5.29
N SER A 250 -10.07 -8.93 5.40
CA SER A 250 -10.71 -10.09 6.00
C SER A 250 -10.97 -11.19 4.97
N GLN A 251 -10.93 -12.45 5.43
CA GLN A 251 -11.34 -13.63 4.67
C GLN A 251 -12.39 -14.44 5.45
N PRO A 252 -13.50 -14.87 4.80
CA PRO A 252 -13.88 -14.58 3.42
C PRO A 252 -14.15 -13.07 3.21
N ARG A 253 -13.96 -12.58 1.97
CA ARG A 253 -14.25 -11.19 1.62
C ARG A 253 -15.73 -11.07 1.23
N THR A 254 -16.55 -10.66 2.16
CA THR A 254 -17.97 -10.39 1.99
C THR A 254 -18.30 -8.98 2.48
N GLU A 255 -19.46 -8.44 2.12
CA GLU A 255 -19.90 -7.13 2.63
C GLU A 255 -19.89 -7.10 4.18
N LYS A 256 -20.34 -8.19 4.81
CA LYS A 256 -20.37 -8.30 6.28
C LYS A 256 -18.96 -8.25 6.88
N THR A 257 -18.00 -8.99 6.33
CA THR A 257 -16.64 -9.04 6.87
C THR A 257 -15.86 -7.77 6.55
N LEU A 258 -16.16 -7.08 5.45
CA LEU A 258 -15.60 -5.75 5.15
C LEU A 258 -16.17 -4.69 6.09
N ALA A 259 -17.47 -4.67 6.34
CA ALA A 259 -18.08 -3.76 7.32
C ALA A 259 -17.53 -3.97 8.74
N GLN A 260 -17.29 -5.23 9.13
CA GLN A 260 -16.68 -5.55 10.42
C GLN A 260 -15.23 -5.07 10.49
N LEU A 261 -14.46 -5.25 9.41
CA LEU A 261 -13.09 -4.74 9.34
C LEU A 261 -13.05 -3.21 9.46
N ASP A 262 -14.00 -2.51 8.82
CA ASP A 262 -14.11 -1.06 8.90
C ASP A 262 -14.46 -0.57 10.32
N ASP A 263 -15.34 -1.26 11.03
CA ASP A 263 -15.63 -0.99 12.45
C ASP A 263 -14.36 -1.14 13.29
N TRP A 264 -13.65 -2.25 13.16
CA TRP A 264 -12.40 -2.49 13.88
C TRP A 264 -11.34 -1.44 13.57
N ARG A 265 -11.14 -1.08 12.29
CA ARG A 265 -10.22 -0.02 11.88
C ARG A 265 -10.57 1.33 12.53
N SER A 266 -11.87 1.67 12.58
CA SER A 266 -12.35 2.90 13.22
C SER A 266 -12.08 2.91 14.71
N ARG A 267 -12.39 1.83 15.42
CA ARG A 267 -12.15 1.67 16.87
C ARG A 267 -10.66 1.69 17.21
N LEU A 268 -9.82 1.15 16.32
CA LEU A 268 -8.36 1.18 16.44
C LEU A 268 -7.74 2.50 15.98
N ARG A 269 -8.54 3.48 15.52
CA ARG A 269 -8.06 4.74 14.97
C ARG A 269 -7.07 4.57 13.82
N CYS A 270 -7.23 3.50 13.04
CA CYS A 270 -6.38 3.21 11.91
C CYS A 270 -6.52 4.32 10.85
N PRO A 271 -5.43 4.93 10.37
CA PRO A 271 -5.50 6.00 9.37
C PRO A 271 -6.23 5.54 8.10
N SER A 272 -7.05 6.42 7.53
CA SER A 272 -7.90 6.10 6.36
C SER A 272 -7.10 5.65 5.14
N HIS A 273 -5.89 6.16 4.96
CA HIS A 273 -5.01 5.82 3.84
C HIS A 273 -4.05 4.66 4.13
N PHE A 274 -3.96 4.16 5.38
CA PHE A 274 -3.14 2.99 5.66
C PHE A 274 -3.70 1.75 4.94
N GLY A 275 -2.86 1.10 4.14
CA GLY A 275 -3.23 -0.07 3.34
C GLY A 275 -4.08 0.26 2.12
N ALA A 276 -4.34 1.54 1.83
CA ALA A 276 -5.10 1.98 0.67
C ALA A 276 -4.31 1.83 -0.64
N PRO A 277 -4.99 1.76 -1.80
CA PRO A 277 -4.33 1.84 -3.09
C PRO A 277 -3.75 3.24 -3.31
N PHE A 278 -2.49 3.30 -3.74
CA PHE A 278 -1.82 4.52 -4.19
C PHE A 278 -1.17 4.25 -5.54
N GLY A 279 -1.49 5.02 -6.57
CA GLY A 279 -1.07 4.68 -7.92
C GLY A 279 -0.69 5.87 -8.78
N PHE A 280 -0.11 5.57 -9.95
CA PHE A 280 0.26 6.53 -10.98
C PHE A 280 -0.11 6.00 -12.35
N LEU A 281 -0.80 6.82 -13.13
CA LEU A 281 -1.23 6.57 -14.50
C LEU A 281 -0.55 7.56 -15.44
N GLU A 282 0.01 7.06 -16.54
CA GLU A 282 0.38 7.87 -17.71
C GLU A 282 0.43 6.99 -18.96
N ASP A 283 -0.14 7.45 -20.06
CA ASP A 283 -0.12 6.78 -21.38
C ASP A 283 -0.65 5.32 -21.35
N GLY A 284 -1.64 5.05 -20.51
CA GLY A 284 -2.24 3.71 -20.37
C GLY A 284 -1.40 2.72 -19.53
N ASP A 285 -0.29 3.17 -18.94
CA ASP A 285 0.51 2.45 -17.96
C ASP A 285 0.07 2.88 -16.56
N PHE A 286 -0.53 1.96 -15.79
CA PHE A 286 -1.00 2.24 -14.43
C PHE A 286 -0.31 1.32 -13.42
N PHE A 287 0.49 1.93 -12.56
CA PHE A 287 1.18 1.25 -11.46
C PHE A 287 0.54 1.60 -10.12
N CYS A 288 0.12 0.59 -9.35
CA CYS A 288 -0.59 0.76 -8.09
C CYS A 288 0.08 0.00 -6.96
N LEU A 289 0.34 0.69 -5.88
CA LEU A 289 0.93 0.19 -4.63
C LEU A 289 -0.16 -0.05 -3.57
N VAL A 290 0.18 -0.84 -2.56
CA VAL A 290 -0.54 -0.89 -1.28
C VAL A 290 0.21 -0.01 -0.28
N ALA A 291 -0.44 1.01 0.26
CA ALA A 291 0.18 2.01 1.13
C ALA A 291 0.43 1.47 2.56
N VAL A 292 1.37 0.53 2.68
CA VAL A 292 1.90 0.01 3.95
C VAL A 292 3.28 0.61 4.25
N SER A 293 3.85 0.36 5.43
CA SER A 293 5.01 1.12 5.95
C SER A 293 4.74 2.63 5.90
N TYR A 294 3.70 3.05 6.58
CA TYR A 294 2.95 4.29 6.39
C TYR A 294 3.17 5.25 7.56
N THR A 295 3.33 6.53 7.24
CA THR A 295 3.34 7.62 8.21
C THR A 295 2.34 8.68 7.78
N HIS A 296 1.40 9.05 8.67
CA HIS A 296 0.51 10.19 8.50
C HIS A 296 1.17 11.45 9.04
N LEU A 297 1.05 12.56 8.32
CA LEU A 297 1.69 13.83 8.65
C LEU A 297 0.61 14.90 8.82
N THR A 298 0.67 15.66 9.92
CA THR A 298 0.04 16.97 10.04
C THR A 298 1.09 18.02 9.69
N LEU A 299 0.85 18.81 8.66
CA LEU A 299 1.82 19.72 8.05
C LEU A 299 1.60 21.17 8.49
#